data_5eb9e2395a1adc3c544ad0de4cd6839f
#
_entry.id   5eb9e2395a1adc3c544ad0de4cd6839f
#
_cell.length_a   1.000
_cell.length_b   1.000
_cell.length_c   1.000
_cell.angle_alpha   90.00
_cell.angle_beta   90.00
_cell.angle_gamma   90.00
#
_symmetry.space_group_name_H-M   'P 1'
#
loop_
_entity.id
_entity.type
_entity.pdbx_description
1 polymer ?
#
loop_
_entity_poly.entity_id
_entity_poly.type
_entity_poly.pdbx_seq_one_letter_code
_entity_poly.pdbx_strand_id
1 'polypeptide(L)'
;SQELESPTVVGAKAANELLNIVGIKASFVLTEFQHKIYVSSRSIDEIDVQQIMERLGGGGHLNVAGAQIENASVEEVKRRIEDILDIMIDEGEIKL
;
A
#
# COMPACT_ATOMS: atom_id res chain seq x y z
N SER A 1 6.93 22.25 8.14
CA SER A 1 6.44 22.34 6.78
C SER A 1 6.31 20.95 6.17
N GLN A 2 5.24 20.73 5.44
CA GLN A 2 5.02 19.46 4.74
C GLN A 2 6.12 19.18 3.71
N GLU A 3 6.72 20.21 3.19
CA GLU A 3 7.81 20.09 2.22
C GLU A 3 9.02 19.36 2.80
N LEU A 4 9.16 19.38 4.11
CA LEU A 4 10.28 18.75 4.81
C LEU A 4 9.99 17.30 5.19
N GLU A 5 8.75 16.84 5.06
CA GLU A 5 8.40 15.47 5.38
C GLU A 5 8.71 14.55 4.20
N SER A 6 9.23 13.36 4.50
CA SER A 6 9.50 12.38 3.46
C SER A 6 8.19 11.84 2.89
N PRO A 7 8.19 11.38 1.63
CA PRO A 7 7.02 10.71 1.04
C PRO A 7 6.54 9.53 1.87
N THR A 8 7.47 8.81 2.50
CA THR A 8 7.12 7.66 3.33
C THR A 8 6.33 8.09 4.57
N VAL A 9 6.76 9.18 5.21
CA VAL A 9 6.08 9.69 6.41
C VAL A 9 4.67 10.19 6.05
N VAL A 10 4.56 10.98 4.99
CA VAL A 10 3.27 11.50 4.55
C VAL A 10 2.32 10.38 4.18
N GLY A 11 2.80 9.40 3.41
CA GLY A 11 2.00 8.25 3.02
C GLY A 11 1.55 7.40 4.21
N ALA A 12 2.46 7.18 5.16
CA ALA A 12 2.14 6.40 6.36
C ALA A 12 1.04 7.06 7.19
N LYS A 13 1.10 8.39 7.37
CA LYS A 13 0.07 9.12 8.10
C LYS A 13 -1.29 9.00 7.41
N ALA A 14 -1.30 9.20 6.09
CA ALA A 14 -2.53 9.10 5.32
C ALA A 14 -3.12 7.70 5.38
N ALA A 15 -2.27 6.67 5.25
CA ALA A 15 -2.72 5.27 5.31
C ALA A 15 -3.33 4.94 6.67
N ASN A 16 -2.72 5.42 7.76
CA ASN A 16 -3.26 5.22 9.10
C ASN A 16 -4.62 5.90 9.27
N GLU A 17 -4.77 7.12 8.77
CA GLU A 17 -6.03 7.85 8.85
C GLU A 17 -7.15 7.15 8.09
N LEU A 18 -6.84 6.58 6.92
CA LEU A 18 -7.83 5.87 6.12
C LEU A 18 -8.39 4.64 6.86
N LEU A 19 -7.59 4.00 7.70
CA LEU A 19 -8.07 2.86 8.48
C LEU A 19 -9.10 3.23 9.55
N ASN A 20 -9.21 4.51 9.87
CA ASN A 20 -10.21 4.97 10.84
C ASN A 20 -11.63 5.05 10.25
N ILE A 21 -11.75 4.89 8.94
CA ILE A 21 -13.06 4.90 8.28
C ILE A 21 -13.73 3.54 8.50
N VAL A 22 -14.96 3.56 9.00
CA VAL A 22 -15.71 2.34 9.28
C VAL A 22 -15.87 1.50 8.00
N GLY A 23 -15.54 0.22 8.08
CA GLY A 23 -15.65 -0.71 6.96
C GLY A 23 -14.40 -0.83 6.11
N ILE A 24 -13.40 0.02 6.30
CA ILE A 24 -12.14 -0.09 5.59
C ILE A 24 -11.23 -1.07 6.35
N LYS A 25 -10.77 -2.09 5.65
CA LYS A 25 -9.90 -3.12 6.24
C LYS A 25 -8.44 -3.01 5.80
N ALA A 26 -8.19 -2.33 4.69
CA ALA A 26 -6.84 -2.07 4.21
C ALA A 26 -6.80 -0.76 3.46
N SER A 27 -5.65 -0.11 3.47
CA SER A 27 -5.43 1.13 2.74
C SER A 27 -4.08 1.12 2.06
N PHE A 28 -4.03 1.75 0.88
CA PHE A 28 -2.81 1.87 0.09
C PHE A 28 -2.70 3.32 -0.34
N VAL A 29 -1.61 3.98 0.03
CA VAL A 29 -1.35 5.37 -0.35
C VAL A 29 -0.14 5.41 -1.24
N LEU A 30 -0.32 5.94 -2.43
CA LEU A 30 0.73 6.05 -3.44
C LEU A 30 1.19 7.50 -3.52
N THR A 31 2.48 7.72 -3.34
CA THR A 31 3.08 9.04 -3.37
C THR A 31 4.20 9.07 -4.40
N GLU A 32 4.07 9.92 -5.40
CA GLU A 32 5.13 10.10 -6.39
C GLU A 32 6.12 11.16 -5.89
N PHE A 33 7.40 10.82 -5.94
CA PHE A 33 8.46 11.74 -5.53
C PHE A 33 9.77 11.34 -6.21
N GLN A 34 10.40 12.27 -6.93
CA GLN A 34 11.69 12.08 -7.59
C GLN A 34 11.72 10.81 -8.46
N HIS A 35 10.69 10.66 -9.30
CA HIS A 35 10.58 9.57 -10.28
C HIS A 35 10.38 8.18 -9.65
N LYS A 36 9.98 8.14 -8.39
CA LYS A 36 9.65 6.89 -7.68
C LYS A 36 8.23 6.97 -7.16
N ILE A 37 7.59 5.82 -7.10
CA ILE A 37 6.30 5.69 -6.42
C ILE A 37 6.54 5.01 -5.09
N TYR A 38 6.19 5.70 -4.01
CA TYR A 38 6.24 5.16 -2.65
C TYR A 38 4.86 4.67 -2.30
N VAL A 39 4.75 3.42 -1.90
CA VAL A 39 3.48 2.84 -1.46
C VAL A 39 3.56 2.62 0.04
N SER A 40 2.59 3.18 0.75
CA SER A 40 2.39 2.91 2.17
C SER A 40 1.09 2.12 2.31
N SER A 41 1.14 1.01 3.02
CA SER A 41 -0.04 0.16 3.19
C SER A 41 -0.25 -0.16 4.65
N ARG A 42 -1.53 -0.24 5.02
CA ARG A 42 -1.97 -0.58 6.37
C ARG A 42 -3.15 -1.51 6.26
N SER A 43 -3.30 -2.35 7.25
CA SER A 43 -4.47 -3.24 7.30
C SER A 43 -4.82 -3.53 8.75
N ILE A 44 -5.99 -4.14 8.92
CA ILE A 44 -6.43 -4.64 10.23
C ILE A 44 -6.66 -6.14 10.11
N ASP A 45 -6.66 -6.80 11.26
CA ASP A 45 -6.98 -8.23 11.42
C ASP A 45 -6.06 -9.10 10.54
N GLU A 46 -6.62 -10.04 9.82
CA GLU A 46 -5.88 -11.04 9.06
C GLU A 46 -5.48 -10.62 7.66
N ILE A 47 -5.80 -9.40 7.23
CA ILE A 47 -5.40 -8.93 5.91
C ILE A 47 -3.92 -8.60 5.90
N ASP A 48 -3.17 -9.33 5.09
CA ASP A 48 -1.72 -9.32 5.09
C ASP A 48 -1.17 -8.39 4.00
N VAL A 49 -0.91 -7.13 4.36
CA VAL A 49 -0.32 -6.18 3.41
C VAL A 49 1.16 -6.46 3.17
N GLN A 50 1.81 -7.23 4.03
CA GLN A 50 3.20 -7.63 3.80
C GLN A 50 3.32 -8.44 2.50
N GLN A 51 2.45 -9.43 2.31
CA GLN A 51 2.47 -10.24 1.10
C GLN A 51 2.20 -9.39 -0.15
N ILE A 52 1.29 -8.45 -0.05
CA ILE A 52 0.96 -7.57 -1.17
C ILE A 52 2.17 -6.72 -1.55
N MET A 53 2.81 -6.11 -0.55
CA MET A 53 3.98 -5.27 -0.81
C MET A 53 5.18 -6.09 -1.29
N GLU A 54 5.35 -7.31 -0.82
CA GLU A 54 6.43 -8.18 -1.30
C GLU A 54 6.27 -8.49 -2.79
N ARG A 55 5.06 -8.62 -3.29
CA ARG A 55 4.80 -8.81 -4.72
C ARG A 55 5.15 -7.58 -5.55
N LEU A 56 5.30 -6.42 -4.90
CA LEU A 56 5.75 -5.18 -5.54
C LEU A 56 7.25 -4.93 -5.31
N GLY A 57 7.95 -5.87 -4.69
CA GLY A 57 9.37 -5.71 -4.38
C GLY A 57 9.65 -5.03 -3.05
N GLY A 58 8.64 -4.81 -2.23
CA GLY A 58 8.78 -4.18 -0.92
C GLY A 58 8.72 -5.18 0.21
N GLY A 59 8.22 -4.74 1.35
CA GLY A 59 8.11 -5.58 2.54
C GLY A 59 7.54 -4.85 3.72
N GLY A 60 7.61 -5.49 4.87
CA GLY A 60 7.12 -4.93 6.13
C GLY A 60 6.63 -6.03 7.06
N HIS A 61 5.48 -5.80 7.66
CA HIS A 61 4.83 -6.70 8.59
C HIS A 61 3.37 -6.89 8.19
N LEU A 62 2.67 -7.78 8.88
CA LEU A 62 1.29 -8.16 8.57
C LEU A 62 0.38 -6.94 8.27
N ASN A 63 0.36 -5.98 9.15
CA ASN A 63 -0.58 -4.86 9.08
C ASN A 63 0.09 -3.52 8.70
N VAL A 64 1.40 -3.50 8.46
CA VAL A 64 2.16 -2.30 8.12
C VAL A 64 3.25 -2.69 7.13
N ALA A 65 3.14 -2.20 5.90
CA ALA A 65 4.13 -2.54 4.88
C ALA A 65 4.22 -1.43 3.84
N GLY A 66 5.24 -1.50 3.01
CA GLY A 66 5.45 -0.51 1.98
C GLY A 66 6.33 -1.02 0.85
N ALA A 67 6.39 -0.23 -0.21
CA ALA A 67 7.21 -0.54 -1.38
C ALA A 67 7.66 0.74 -2.06
N GLN A 68 8.73 0.65 -2.84
CA GLN A 68 9.20 1.73 -3.71
C GLN A 68 9.34 1.16 -5.11
N ILE A 69 8.71 1.80 -6.06
CA ILE A 69 8.74 1.34 -7.46
C ILE A 69 9.33 2.45 -8.32
N GLU A 70 10.36 2.11 -9.08
CA GLU A 70 11.00 3.03 -10.02
C GLU A 70 10.43 2.84 -11.41
N ASN A 71 10.49 3.89 -12.21
CA ASN A 71 10.12 3.86 -13.63
C ASN A 71 8.69 3.40 -13.88
N ALA A 72 7.78 3.82 -13.00
CA ALA A 72 6.36 3.50 -13.14
C ALA A 72 5.52 4.74 -12.80
N SER A 73 4.32 4.78 -13.31
CA SER A 73 3.36 5.83 -12.96
C SER A 73 2.50 5.39 -11.78
N VAL A 74 1.83 6.35 -11.16
CA VAL A 74 0.86 6.06 -10.09
C VAL A 74 -0.21 5.12 -10.62
N GLU A 75 -0.69 5.35 -11.83
CA GLU A 75 -1.73 4.53 -12.45
C GLU A 75 -1.29 3.09 -12.67
N GLU A 76 -0.04 2.90 -13.10
CA GLU A 76 0.50 1.55 -13.28
C GLU A 76 0.61 0.80 -11.96
N VAL A 77 1.10 1.48 -10.92
CA VAL A 77 1.25 0.85 -9.59
C VAL A 77 -0.12 0.53 -9.01
N LYS A 78 -1.08 1.45 -9.16
CA LYS A 78 -2.45 1.22 -8.72
C LYS A 78 -3.01 -0.04 -9.38
N ARG A 79 -2.84 -0.18 -10.69
CA ARG A 79 -3.32 -1.35 -11.44
C ARG A 79 -2.65 -2.63 -10.94
N ARG A 80 -1.35 -2.59 -10.67
CA ARG A 80 -0.64 -3.74 -10.16
C ARG A 80 -1.17 -4.19 -8.80
N ILE A 81 -1.49 -3.23 -7.93
CA ILE A 81 -2.09 -3.53 -6.62
C ILE A 81 -3.46 -4.15 -6.82
N GLU A 82 -4.29 -3.58 -7.69
CA GLU A 82 -5.62 -4.12 -7.98
C GLU A 82 -5.55 -5.56 -8.52
N ASP A 83 -4.60 -5.83 -9.42
CA ASP A 83 -4.41 -7.16 -9.97
C ASP A 83 -3.96 -8.15 -8.89
N ILE A 84 -3.05 -7.74 -8.01
CA ILE A 84 -2.60 -8.57 -6.89
C ILE A 84 -3.78 -8.90 -5.98
N LEU A 85 -4.59 -7.90 -5.64
CA LEU A 85 -5.77 -8.11 -4.80
C LEU A 85 -6.76 -9.07 -5.44
N ASP A 86 -7.01 -8.92 -6.73
CA ASP A 86 -7.93 -9.80 -7.46
C ASP A 86 -7.44 -11.26 -7.43
N ILE A 87 -6.15 -11.47 -7.64
CA ILE A 87 -5.55 -12.80 -7.57
C ILE A 87 -5.69 -13.39 -6.17
N MET A 88 -5.38 -12.61 -5.16
CA MET A 88 -5.44 -13.08 -3.77
C MET A 88 -6.86 -13.39 -3.32
N ILE A 89 -7.82 -12.61 -3.78
CA ILE A 89 -9.25 -12.88 -3.51
C ILE A 89 -9.67 -14.17 -4.20
N ASP A 90 -9.31 -14.34 -5.47
CA ASP A 90 -9.67 -15.54 -6.25
C ASP A 90 -9.05 -16.81 -5.64
N GLU A 91 -7.86 -16.70 -5.09
CA GLU A 91 -7.17 -17.83 -4.47
C GLU A 91 -7.60 -18.06 -3.02
N GLY A 92 -8.50 -17.24 -2.48
CA GLY A 92 -8.99 -17.37 -1.12
C GLY A 92 -8.04 -16.87 -0.04
N GLU A 93 -6.97 -16.17 -0.44
CA GLU A 93 -6.02 -15.59 0.51
C GLU A 93 -6.56 -14.34 1.19
N ILE A 94 -7.48 -13.63 0.54
CA ILE A 94 -8.21 -12.52 1.10
C ILE A 94 -9.69 -12.86 1.06
N LYS A 95 -10.34 -12.79 2.21
CA LYS A 95 -11.78 -13.06 2.31
C LYS A 95 -12.50 -11.75 2.61
N LEU A 96 -13.48 -11.45 1.80
CA LEU A 96 -14.28 -10.24 1.95
C LEU A 96 -15.60 -10.51 2.69
#